data_95a239aecee5fa0e6b12b973d962ac0c
#
_entry.id   95a239aecee5fa0e6b12b973d962ac0c
#
_cell.length_a   1.000
_cell.length_b   1.000
_cell.length_c   1.000
_cell.angle_alpha   90.00
_cell.angle_beta   90.00
_cell.angle_gamma   90.00
#
_symmetry.space_group_name_H-M   'P 1'
#
loop_
_entity.id
_entity.type
_entity.pdbx_description
1 polymer ?
#
loop_
_entity_poly.entity_id
_entity_poly.type
_entity_poly.pdbx_seq_one_letter_code
_entity_poly.pdbx_strand_id
1 'polypeptide(L)'
;MTTISKFLSLLVAASLLVTAPLVARELASEENFNSEFGYDQKALPGAKPWTSAEFQNDPDEFQFVVIGDRTGGANVQETFKLAIGQLNLMQPEFVINVGDIIEGYSDDKAELNAEWDEVDAMLGELKMPFFRTVGNHDIANEVAKEVWLERHGATRYAFVYKDTLFVVLDSEDPPRTPPEGIKEKLDEYNRLQTADPEKAKSMLAEFMSDESVVAGLGKPVDFSDEQIAWLKDTLTKHPDVRWTFLFLHDPVWENPSESFKTIQELLKGRKYTFLAGHLHYYDYDNIDGVEHITMGPAGASFHAEGPGNVDH
;
A
#
# COMPACT_ATOMS: atom_id res chain seq x y z
N MET A 1 34.87 26.76 -83.82
CA MET A 1 33.88 25.72 -83.71
C MET A 1 34.26 24.97 -82.43
N THR A 2 33.61 25.21 -81.42
CA THR A 2 34.08 25.20 -80.02
C THR A 2 33.64 23.94 -79.31
N THR A 3 34.59 23.19 -78.82
CA THR A 3 34.39 21.97 -78.02
C THR A 3 34.29 22.35 -76.54
N ILE A 4 33.20 22.00 -75.88
CA ILE A 4 32.98 22.20 -74.47
C ILE A 4 33.36 20.92 -73.69
N SER A 5 34.38 21.03 -72.89
CA SER A 5 34.81 19.98 -71.96
C SER A 5 33.95 20.02 -70.69
N LYS A 6 33.38 18.87 -70.30
CA LYS A 6 32.67 18.68 -69.02
C LYS A 6 33.66 18.22 -67.97
N PHE A 7 33.91 19.05 -66.95
CA PHE A 7 34.53 18.61 -65.69
C PHE A 7 33.46 18.01 -64.74
N LEU A 8 33.69 16.77 -64.40
CA LEU A 8 32.89 16.06 -63.41
C LEU A 8 33.62 16.17 -62.06
N SER A 9 33.12 17.01 -61.16
CA SER A 9 33.63 17.12 -59.82
C SER A 9 32.96 16.06 -58.91
N LEU A 10 33.80 15.13 -58.43
CA LEU A 10 33.38 14.11 -57.48
C LEU A 10 33.47 14.72 -56.05
N LEU A 11 32.31 14.99 -55.46
CA LEU A 11 32.22 15.37 -54.04
C LEU A 11 32.19 14.09 -53.16
N VAL A 12 33.30 13.79 -52.53
CA VAL A 12 33.35 12.77 -51.49
C VAL A 12 32.84 13.41 -50.18
N ALA A 13 31.59 13.14 -49.80
CA ALA A 13 31.09 13.48 -48.51
C ALA A 13 31.58 12.45 -47.48
N ALA A 14 32.58 12.81 -46.70
CA ALA A 14 33.01 12.03 -45.54
C ALA A 14 31.96 12.19 -44.43
N SER A 15 31.11 11.19 -44.29
CA SER A 15 30.20 11.02 -43.14
C SER A 15 31.04 10.67 -41.93
N LEU A 16 31.34 11.65 -41.07
CA LEU A 16 31.81 11.40 -39.69
C LEU A 16 30.63 10.83 -38.89
N LEU A 17 30.54 9.50 -38.83
CA LEU A 17 29.75 8.80 -37.85
C LEU A 17 30.43 9.06 -36.48
N VAL A 18 29.88 10.02 -35.73
CA VAL A 18 30.17 10.15 -34.29
C VAL A 18 29.50 8.96 -33.62
N THR A 19 30.23 7.90 -33.43
CA THR A 19 29.85 6.83 -32.50
C THR A 19 29.99 7.38 -31.10
N ALA A 20 28.91 7.96 -30.56
CA ALA A 20 28.81 8.17 -29.12
C ALA A 20 28.93 6.79 -28.45
N PRO A 21 29.72 6.66 -27.40
CA PRO A 21 30.06 5.34 -26.87
C PRO A 21 28.79 4.65 -26.36
N LEU A 22 28.57 3.45 -26.88
CA LEU A 22 27.49 2.51 -26.44
C LEU A 22 27.56 2.20 -24.92
N VAL A 23 28.68 2.56 -24.28
CA VAL A 23 28.93 2.32 -22.86
C VAL A 23 28.07 3.19 -21.92
N ALA A 24 27.55 4.34 -22.39
CA ALA A 24 26.62 5.16 -21.59
C ALA A 24 25.18 4.63 -21.57
N ARG A 25 24.86 3.69 -22.46
CA ARG A 25 23.50 3.12 -22.59
C ARG A 25 23.35 1.79 -21.86
N GLU A 26 24.44 1.14 -21.48
CA GLU A 26 24.44 -0.12 -20.74
C GLU A 26 24.44 0.05 -19.22
N LEU A 27 24.83 1.23 -18.71
CA LEU A 27 24.77 1.57 -17.27
C LEU A 27 23.45 2.26 -16.86
N ALA A 28 22.61 2.65 -17.82
CA ALA A 28 21.28 3.23 -17.59
C ALA A 28 20.14 2.19 -17.64
N SER A 29 20.44 0.89 -17.82
CA SER A 29 19.44 -0.16 -18.03
C SER A 29 18.98 -0.90 -16.79
N GLU A 30 19.38 -0.49 -15.58
CA GLU A 30 18.97 -1.15 -14.34
C GLU A 30 18.04 -0.30 -13.47
N GLU A 31 17.80 0.97 -13.81
CA GLU A 31 16.76 1.80 -13.22
C GLU A 31 15.78 2.18 -14.34
N ASN A 32 14.69 1.40 -14.44
CA ASN A 32 13.56 1.80 -15.29
C ASN A 32 12.79 2.91 -14.57
N PHE A 33 13.42 4.08 -14.46
CA PHE A 33 12.69 5.30 -14.22
C PHE A 33 12.04 5.71 -15.54
N ASN A 34 10.87 5.19 -15.81
CA ASN A 34 9.90 5.98 -16.53
C ASN A 34 9.84 7.29 -15.74
N SER A 35 9.95 8.46 -16.35
CA SER A 35 10.10 9.76 -15.65
C SER A 35 9.02 10.06 -14.61
N GLU A 36 8.05 9.17 -14.43
CA GLU A 36 6.85 9.32 -13.63
C GLU A 36 6.69 8.27 -12.54
N PHE A 37 6.96 6.99 -12.82
CA PHE A 37 6.86 5.88 -11.88
C PHE A 37 8.18 5.12 -11.79
N GLY A 38 8.73 5.00 -10.58
CA GLY A 38 9.98 4.29 -10.33
C GLY A 38 9.98 3.56 -8.99
N TYR A 39 10.60 2.38 -8.97
CA TYR A 39 10.82 1.59 -7.76
C TYR A 39 12.15 0.81 -7.85
N ASP A 40 12.66 0.38 -6.71
CA ASP A 40 13.89 -0.43 -6.66
C ASP A 40 13.58 -1.88 -7.07
N GLN A 41 13.87 -2.22 -8.33
CA GLN A 41 13.60 -3.55 -8.89
C GLN A 41 14.42 -4.66 -8.21
N LYS A 42 15.59 -4.33 -7.65
CA LYS A 42 16.44 -5.31 -6.94
C LYS A 42 15.87 -5.61 -5.56
N ALA A 43 15.28 -4.61 -4.92
CA ALA A 43 14.63 -4.79 -3.62
C ALA A 43 13.28 -5.52 -3.75
N LEU A 44 12.66 -5.51 -4.93
CA LEU A 44 11.35 -6.10 -5.18
C LEU A 44 11.42 -7.14 -6.33
N PRO A 45 12.09 -8.28 -6.14
CA PRO A 45 12.07 -9.36 -7.14
C PRO A 45 10.71 -10.09 -7.13
N GLY A 46 10.31 -10.68 -8.29
CA GLY A 46 9.12 -11.53 -8.37
C GLY A 46 7.80 -10.79 -8.39
N ALA A 47 6.80 -11.31 -7.66
CA ALA A 47 5.47 -10.72 -7.55
C ALA A 47 5.52 -9.30 -6.97
N LYS A 48 4.50 -8.49 -7.30
CA LYS A 48 4.43 -7.09 -6.89
C LYS A 48 3.19 -6.85 -6.04
N PRO A 49 3.29 -6.03 -4.99
CA PRO A 49 2.14 -5.67 -4.16
C PRO A 49 1.21 -4.64 -4.83
N TRP A 50 1.18 -4.62 -6.14
CA TRP A 50 0.25 -3.80 -6.94
C TRP A 50 -0.25 -4.55 -8.16
N THR A 51 -1.43 -4.16 -8.65
CA THR A 51 -2.10 -4.85 -9.76
C THR A 51 -1.48 -4.55 -11.13
N SER A 52 -0.99 -3.32 -11.32
CA SER A 52 -0.42 -2.83 -12.59
C SER A 52 0.55 -1.69 -12.33
N ALA A 53 1.44 -1.43 -13.26
CA ALA A 53 2.25 -0.22 -13.36
C ALA A 53 1.88 0.62 -14.61
N GLU A 54 0.69 0.39 -15.16
CA GLU A 54 0.16 1.12 -16.31
C GLU A 54 -0.76 2.24 -15.80
N PHE A 55 -0.28 3.46 -15.83
CA PHE A 55 -1.04 4.66 -15.49
C PHE A 55 -1.73 5.19 -16.74
N GLN A 56 -3.02 5.54 -16.64
CA GLN A 56 -3.83 5.90 -17.80
C GLN A 56 -3.74 7.38 -18.16
N ASN A 57 -3.42 8.22 -17.18
CA ASN A 57 -3.31 9.65 -17.34
C ASN A 57 -1.85 10.09 -17.22
N ASP A 58 -1.57 11.31 -17.69
CA ASP A 58 -0.27 11.98 -17.53
C ASP A 58 -0.51 13.45 -17.18
N PRO A 59 -1.17 13.73 -16.02
CA PRO A 59 -1.45 15.08 -15.61
C PRO A 59 -0.22 15.75 -14.99
N ASP A 60 -0.10 17.07 -15.14
CA ASP A 60 0.89 17.87 -14.41
C ASP A 60 0.65 17.81 -12.89
N GLU A 61 -0.63 17.74 -12.49
CA GLU A 61 -1.11 17.50 -11.13
C GLU A 61 -1.88 16.19 -11.08
N PHE A 62 -1.56 15.32 -10.12
CA PHE A 62 -2.18 14.02 -10.00
C PHE A 62 -3.00 13.86 -8.71
N GLN A 63 -3.94 12.96 -8.75
CA GLN A 63 -4.74 12.53 -7.62
C GLN A 63 -4.56 11.02 -7.41
N PHE A 64 -4.42 10.62 -6.17
CA PHE A 64 -4.53 9.22 -5.76
C PHE A 64 -5.61 9.10 -4.68
N VAL A 65 -6.17 7.91 -4.54
CA VAL A 65 -7.18 7.63 -3.51
C VAL A 65 -6.63 6.63 -2.52
N VAL A 66 -6.90 6.87 -1.25
CA VAL A 66 -6.63 5.93 -0.17
C VAL A 66 -7.94 5.32 0.28
N ILE A 67 -7.99 4.00 0.41
CA ILE A 67 -9.15 3.28 0.94
C ILE A 67 -8.77 2.52 2.20
N GLY A 68 -9.70 2.44 3.14
CA GLY A 68 -9.54 1.73 4.41
C GLY A 68 -9.86 0.24 4.31
N ASP A 69 -10.02 -0.37 5.46
CA ASP A 69 -10.22 -1.77 5.73
C ASP A 69 -11.49 -2.31 5.07
N ARG A 70 -11.38 -3.47 4.45
CA ARG A 70 -12.52 -4.16 3.83
C ARG A 70 -13.19 -5.16 4.77
N THR A 71 -12.46 -5.75 5.70
CA THR A 71 -12.82 -6.95 6.45
C THR A 71 -13.80 -6.69 7.60
N GLY A 72 -14.55 -7.72 8.02
CA GLY A 72 -15.34 -7.67 9.25
C GLY A 72 -16.67 -6.94 9.16
N GLY A 73 -17.18 -6.60 7.98
CA GLY A 73 -18.45 -5.89 7.80
C GLY A 73 -19.63 -6.81 7.43
N ALA A 74 -20.84 -6.35 7.68
CA ALA A 74 -22.06 -7.10 7.32
C ALA A 74 -22.31 -7.21 5.81
N ASN A 75 -21.83 -6.25 5.02
CA ASN A 75 -22.05 -6.13 3.57
C ASN A 75 -20.74 -5.87 2.82
N VAL A 76 -19.67 -6.53 3.22
CA VAL A 76 -18.30 -6.32 2.73
C VAL A 76 -18.22 -6.26 1.21
N GLN A 77 -18.75 -7.27 0.52
CA GLN A 77 -18.68 -7.38 -0.94
C GLN A 77 -19.44 -6.27 -1.66
N GLU A 78 -20.65 -5.95 -1.21
CA GLU A 78 -21.48 -4.92 -1.84
C GLU A 78 -20.86 -3.53 -1.66
N THR A 79 -20.39 -3.23 -0.46
CA THR A 79 -19.74 -1.95 -0.15
C THR A 79 -18.45 -1.78 -0.94
N PHE A 80 -17.62 -2.83 -1.00
CA PHE A 80 -16.35 -2.78 -1.75
C PHE A 80 -16.56 -2.66 -3.26
N LYS A 81 -17.56 -3.37 -3.84
CA LYS A 81 -17.94 -3.19 -5.24
C LYS A 81 -18.45 -1.79 -5.54
N LEU A 82 -19.22 -1.21 -4.64
CA LEU A 82 -19.67 0.17 -4.78
C LEU A 82 -18.47 1.13 -4.79
N ALA A 83 -17.51 0.96 -3.89
CA ALA A 83 -16.27 1.73 -3.86
C ALA A 83 -15.49 1.62 -5.17
N ILE A 84 -15.31 0.40 -5.73
CA ILE A 84 -14.67 0.18 -7.04
C ILE A 84 -15.41 0.93 -8.16
N GLY A 85 -16.74 0.89 -8.16
CA GLY A 85 -17.56 1.65 -9.12
C GLY A 85 -17.31 3.15 -9.02
N GLN A 86 -17.24 3.70 -7.82
CA GLN A 86 -16.97 5.12 -7.57
C GLN A 86 -15.54 5.51 -7.96
N LEU A 87 -14.54 4.68 -7.65
CA LEU A 87 -13.15 4.89 -8.04
C LEU A 87 -13.01 4.95 -9.56
N ASN A 88 -13.71 4.07 -10.28
CA ASN A 88 -13.73 4.09 -11.75
C ASN A 88 -14.39 5.34 -12.35
N LEU A 89 -15.29 6.00 -11.61
CA LEU A 89 -15.86 7.31 -11.99
C LEU A 89 -14.92 8.47 -11.65
N MET A 90 -14.23 8.40 -10.52
CA MET A 90 -13.27 9.44 -10.09
C MET A 90 -12.01 9.46 -10.95
N GLN A 91 -11.58 8.31 -11.47
CA GLN A 91 -10.38 8.13 -12.31
C GLN A 91 -9.11 8.71 -11.68
N PRO A 92 -8.75 8.35 -10.41
CA PRO A 92 -7.47 8.71 -9.86
C PRO A 92 -6.33 8.02 -10.63
N GLU A 93 -5.09 8.50 -10.47
CA GLU A 93 -3.92 7.87 -11.07
C GLU A 93 -3.72 6.44 -10.57
N PHE A 94 -3.93 6.25 -9.27
CA PHE A 94 -3.92 4.95 -8.62
C PHE A 94 -4.72 4.98 -7.31
N VAL A 95 -4.98 3.79 -6.80
CA VAL A 95 -5.57 3.57 -5.48
C VAL A 95 -4.55 2.86 -4.60
N ILE A 96 -4.48 3.18 -3.34
CA ILE A 96 -3.70 2.46 -2.33
C ILE A 96 -4.58 2.18 -1.11
N ASN A 97 -4.49 0.98 -0.54
CA ASN A 97 -5.19 0.66 0.69
C ASN A 97 -4.27 0.77 1.92
N VAL A 98 -4.84 0.65 3.10
CA VAL A 98 -4.13 0.65 4.38
C VAL A 98 -4.17 -0.69 5.12
N GLY A 99 -4.38 -1.79 4.39
CA GLY A 99 -4.41 -3.15 4.93
C GLY A 99 -5.81 -3.73 5.11
N ASP A 100 -5.88 -4.95 5.61
CA ASP A 100 -7.09 -5.71 5.95
C ASP A 100 -8.07 -5.86 4.79
N ILE A 101 -7.59 -6.51 3.74
CA ILE A 101 -8.35 -6.74 2.50
C ILE A 101 -9.11 -8.06 2.52
N ILE A 102 -8.55 -9.10 3.16
CA ILE A 102 -9.18 -10.42 3.31
C ILE A 102 -9.58 -10.67 4.76
N GLU A 103 -10.52 -11.57 5.03
CA GLU A 103 -10.89 -11.97 6.40
C GLU A 103 -9.74 -12.66 7.12
N GLY A 104 -8.98 -13.49 6.43
CA GLY A 104 -7.72 -14.05 6.89
C GLY A 104 -7.83 -14.95 8.13
N TYR A 105 -6.81 -14.93 8.98
CA TYR A 105 -6.66 -15.71 10.20
C TYR A 105 -6.79 -17.24 10.02
N SER A 106 -6.99 -17.74 8.80
CA SER A 106 -6.98 -19.15 8.49
C SER A 106 -5.54 -19.69 8.42
N ASP A 107 -5.34 -20.92 8.80
CA ASP A 107 -4.12 -21.69 8.53
C ASP A 107 -4.31 -22.68 7.35
N ASP A 108 -5.46 -22.63 6.68
CA ASP A 108 -5.70 -23.33 5.42
C ASP A 108 -5.33 -22.45 4.21
N LYS A 109 -4.24 -22.83 3.57
CA LYS A 109 -3.74 -22.14 2.37
C LYS A 109 -4.76 -22.09 1.23
N ALA A 110 -5.65 -23.07 1.10
CA ALA A 110 -6.67 -23.08 0.06
C ALA A 110 -7.78 -22.06 0.36
N GLU A 111 -8.18 -21.93 1.61
CA GLU A 111 -9.14 -20.90 2.05
C GLU A 111 -8.59 -19.50 1.81
N LEU A 112 -7.36 -19.21 2.28
CA LEU A 112 -6.70 -17.93 2.07
C LEU A 112 -6.57 -17.56 0.59
N ASN A 113 -6.20 -18.53 -0.26
CA ASN A 113 -6.14 -18.29 -1.70
C ASN A 113 -7.52 -18.00 -2.30
N ALA A 114 -8.59 -18.64 -1.82
CA ALA A 114 -9.94 -18.38 -2.30
C ALA A 114 -10.41 -16.95 -1.93
N GLU A 115 -10.09 -16.48 -0.72
CA GLU A 115 -10.36 -15.11 -0.31
C GLU A 115 -9.62 -14.08 -1.19
N TRP A 116 -8.33 -14.32 -1.46
CA TRP A 116 -7.56 -13.48 -2.38
C TRP A 116 -8.07 -13.52 -3.81
N ASP A 117 -8.51 -14.68 -4.32
CA ASP A 117 -9.08 -14.79 -5.67
C ASP A 117 -10.37 -13.97 -5.80
N GLU A 118 -11.21 -13.94 -4.76
CA GLU A 118 -12.41 -13.10 -4.71
C GLU A 118 -12.03 -11.61 -4.78
N VAL A 119 -11.08 -11.18 -3.96
CA VAL A 119 -10.62 -9.78 -3.93
C VAL A 119 -9.95 -9.39 -5.25
N ASP A 120 -9.05 -10.22 -5.77
CA ASP A 120 -8.34 -9.96 -7.02
C ASP A 120 -9.31 -9.87 -8.22
N ALA A 121 -10.40 -10.65 -8.21
CA ALA A 121 -11.46 -10.54 -9.22
C ALA A 121 -12.16 -9.17 -9.17
N MET A 122 -12.46 -8.66 -7.97
CA MET A 122 -13.04 -7.33 -7.82
C MET A 122 -12.06 -6.21 -8.19
N LEU A 123 -10.81 -6.31 -7.75
CA LEU A 123 -9.75 -5.34 -8.10
C LEU A 123 -9.43 -5.34 -9.59
N GLY A 124 -9.66 -6.46 -10.29
CA GLY A 124 -9.55 -6.56 -11.75
C GLY A 124 -10.55 -5.69 -12.52
N GLU A 125 -11.59 -5.18 -11.86
CA GLU A 125 -12.55 -4.22 -12.45
C GLU A 125 -12.05 -2.77 -12.39
N LEU A 126 -11.00 -2.47 -11.60
CA LEU A 126 -10.39 -1.14 -11.55
C LEU A 126 -9.69 -0.79 -12.86
N LYS A 127 -9.83 0.46 -13.27
CA LYS A 127 -9.20 1.01 -14.50
C LYS A 127 -7.82 1.62 -14.22
N MET A 128 -7.38 1.65 -12.99
CA MET A 128 -6.11 2.21 -12.54
C MET A 128 -5.37 1.21 -11.63
N PRO A 129 -4.05 1.38 -11.42
CA PRO A 129 -3.30 0.54 -10.50
C PRO A 129 -3.85 0.58 -9.07
N PHE A 130 -3.79 -0.56 -8.40
CA PHE A 130 -4.10 -0.71 -6.98
C PHE A 130 -2.86 -1.21 -6.24
N PHE A 131 -2.44 -0.47 -5.23
CA PHE A 131 -1.30 -0.77 -4.36
C PHE A 131 -1.77 -1.32 -3.02
N ARG A 132 -1.15 -2.41 -2.56
CA ARG A 132 -1.56 -3.13 -1.35
C ARG A 132 -0.65 -2.80 -0.18
N THR A 133 -1.24 -2.51 0.97
CA THR A 133 -0.58 -2.51 2.28
C THR A 133 -1.03 -3.77 3.02
N VAL A 134 -0.16 -4.39 3.80
CA VAL A 134 -0.52 -5.52 4.66
C VAL A 134 -1.20 -5.02 5.93
N GLY A 135 -2.21 -5.76 6.40
CA GLY A 135 -2.79 -5.62 7.73
C GLY A 135 -2.75 -6.95 8.49
N ASN A 136 -3.23 -6.92 9.73
CA ASN A 136 -3.19 -8.10 10.61
C ASN A 136 -4.09 -9.25 10.14
N HIS A 137 -5.13 -8.97 9.37
CA HIS A 137 -5.93 -10.00 8.71
C HIS A 137 -5.18 -10.67 7.56
N ASP A 138 -4.47 -9.88 6.76
CA ASP A 138 -3.82 -10.33 5.53
C ASP A 138 -2.65 -11.30 5.77
N ILE A 139 -1.91 -11.11 6.88
CA ILE A 139 -0.71 -11.88 7.24
C ILE A 139 -0.73 -12.34 8.71
N ALA A 140 -1.89 -12.72 9.23
CA ALA A 140 -2.15 -13.06 10.62
C ALA A 140 -1.25 -14.19 11.21
N ASN A 141 -0.71 -15.04 10.35
CA ASN A 141 0.14 -16.18 10.72
C ASN A 141 1.13 -16.50 9.60
N GLU A 142 2.04 -17.47 9.84
CA GLU A 142 3.07 -17.84 8.87
C GLU A 142 2.48 -18.36 7.54
N VAL A 143 1.34 -19.06 7.56
CA VAL A 143 0.69 -19.57 6.33
C VAL A 143 0.12 -18.41 5.52
N ALA A 144 -0.56 -17.46 6.18
CA ALA A 144 -1.10 -16.28 5.53
C ALA A 144 0.04 -15.41 4.96
N LYS A 145 1.14 -15.24 5.71
CA LYS A 145 2.33 -14.52 5.24
C LYS A 145 2.96 -15.22 4.02
N GLU A 146 3.06 -16.55 4.01
CA GLU A 146 3.55 -17.31 2.87
C GLU A 146 2.67 -17.08 1.63
N VAL A 147 1.34 -17.15 1.77
CA VAL A 147 0.39 -16.86 0.69
C VAL A 147 0.55 -15.44 0.15
N TRP A 148 0.69 -14.46 1.03
CA TRP A 148 0.97 -13.07 0.62
C TRP A 148 2.24 -12.98 -0.20
N LEU A 149 3.36 -13.52 0.30
CA LEU A 149 4.66 -13.45 -0.38
C LEU A 149 4.63 -14.12 -1.76
N GLU A 150 3.91 -15.24 -1.90
CA GLU A 150 3.74 -15.92 -3.18
C GLU A 150 2.91 -15.10 -4.18
N ARG A 151 1.85 -14.44 -3.72
CA ARG A 151 0.90 -13.72 -4.58
C ARG A 151 1.32 -12.28 -4.85
N HIS A 152 1.79 -11.57 -3.84
CA HIS A 152 1.98 -10.12 -3.84
C HIS A 152 3.44 -9.69 -3.59
N GLY A 153 4.31 -10.60 -3.21
CA GLY A 153 5.72 -10.29 -2.95
C GLY A 153 5.94 -9.59 -1.62
N ALA A 154 6.76 -8.53 -1.62
CA ALA A 154 7.18 -7.88 -0.40
C ALA A 154 6.02 -7.25 0.38
N THR A 155 6.09 -7.34 1.73
CA THR A 155 5.14 -6.71 2.65
C THR A 155 5.44 -5.22 2.87
N ARG A 156 6.70 -4.82 2.71
CA ARG A 156 7.16 -3.43 2.72
C ARG A 156 7.80 -3.06 1.39
N TYR A 157 7.52 -1.87 0.88
CA TYR A 157 8.07 -1.40 -0.37
C TYR A 157 7.97 0.12 -0.50
N ALA A 158 8.64 0.68 -1.51
CA ALA A 158 8.52 2.08 -1.85
C ALA A 158 8.53 2.28 -3.36
N PHE A 159 7.88 3.34 -3.80
CA PHE A 159 7.91 3.80 -5.18
C PHE A 159 7.88 5.33 -5.23
N VAL A 160 8.36 5.87 -6.33
CA VAL A 160 8.25 7.30 -6.65
C VAL A 160 7.23 7.47 -7.76
N TYR A 161 6.34 8.42 -7.61
CA TYR A 161 5.46 8.89 -8.66
C TYR A 161 5.49 10.43 -8.68
N LYS A 162 5.94 11.00 -9.80
CA LYS A 162 6.01 12.46 -10.03
C LYS A 162 6.61 13.25 -8.86
N ASP A 163 7.86 12.97 -8.51
CA ASP A 163 8.60 13.60 -7.41
C ASP A 163 7.98 13.44 -6.01
N THR A 164 7.09 12.49 -5.85
CA THR A 164 6.49 12.11 -4.57
C THR A 164 6.89 10.68 -4.22
N LEU A 165 7.41 10.48 -3.02
CA LEU A 165 7.78 9.17 -2.50
C LEU A 165 6.61 8.56 -1.74
N PHE A 166 6.24 7.34 -2.08
CA PHE A 166 5.24 6.51 -1.41
C PHE A 166 5.97 5.35 -0.75
N VAL A 167 5.80 5.21 0.55
CA VAL A 167 6.44 4.18 1.37
C VAL A 167 5.35 3.37 2.05
N VAL A 168 5.36 2.07 1.85
CA VAL A 168 4.53 1.13 2.58
C VAL A 168 5.38 0.45 3.62
N LEU A 169 4.99 0.57 4.88
CA LEU A 169 5.59 -0.08 6.03
C LEU A 169 4.73 -1.27 6.46
N ASP A 170 5.37 -2.31 6.94
CA ASP A 170 4.74 -3.49 7.50
C ASP A 170 4.65 -3.33 9.02
N SER A 171 3.47 -3.01 9.56
CA SER A 171 3.24 -2.90 11.00
C SER A 171 3.08 -4.26 11.69
N GLU A 172 3.10 -5.36 10.92
CA GLU A 172 3.13 -6.74 11.42
C GLU A 172 4.57 -7.32 11.44
N ASP A 173 5.60 -6.51 11.25
CA ASP A 173 7.01 -6.91 11.33
C ASP A 173 7.76 -6.16 12.46
N PRO A 174 8.00 -6.79 13.62
CA PRO A 174 7.95 -8.24 13.91
C PRO A 174 6.51 -8.77 14.08
N PRO A 175 6.26 -10.05 13.71
CA PRO A 175 4.93 -10.62 13.74
C PRO A 175 4.35 -10.67 15.15
N ARG A 176 3.06 -10.38 15.26
CA ARG A 176 2.28 -10.50 16.50
C ARG A 176 1.55 -11.85 16.52
N THR A 177 1.38 -12.43 17.69
CA THR A 177 0.61 -13.67 17.85
C THR A 177 -0.85 -13.31 18.08
N PRO A 178 -1.76 -13.73 17.19
CA PRO A 178 -3.19 -13.53 17.39
C PRO A 178 -3.70 -14.27 18.64
N PRO A 179 -4.80 -13.79 19.27
CA PRO A 179 -5.47 -14.53 20.33
C PRO A 179 -5.91 -15.92 19.87
N GLU A 180 -5.83 -16.93 20.76
CA GLU A 180 -6.32 -18.28 20.46
C GLU A 180 -7.81 -18.26 20.12
N GLY A 181 -8.20 -18.99 19.06
CA GLY A 181 -9.58 -19.09 18.60
C GLY A 181 -10.14 -17.79 18.00
N ILE A 182 -9.26 -16.89 17.55
CA ILE A 182 -9.69 -15.61 16.98
C ILE A 182 -10.50 -15.82 15.70
N LYS A 183 -10.11 -16.77 14.83
CA LYS A 183 -10.83 -17.03 13.58
C LYS A 183 -12.28 -17.40 13.82
N GLU A 184 -12.53 -18.37 14.70
CA GLU A 184 -13.88 -18.81 15.03
C GLU A 184 -14.74 -17.69 15.63
N LYS A 185 -14.13 -16.79 16.39
CA LYS A 185 -14.80 -15.61 16.95
C LYS A 185 -15.15 -14.60 15.86
N LEU A 186 -14.23 -14.35 14.92
CA LEU A 186 -14.48 -13.45 13.78
C LEU A 186 -15.55 -14.01 12.85
N ASP A 187 -15.49 -15.29 12.52
CA ASP A 187 -16.49 -15.97 11.68
C ASP A 187 -17.90 -15.87 12.31
N GLU A 188 -18.02 -16.11 13.61
CA GLU A 188 -19.30 -15.99 14.33
C GLU A 188 -19.74 -14.51 14.41
N TYR A 189 -18.83 -13.57 14.65
CA TYR A 189 -19.13 -12.14 14.65
C TYR A 189 -19.68 -11.70 13.29
N ASN A 190 -18.99 -12.03 12.20
CA ASN A 190 -19.39 -11.67 10.84
C ASN A 190 -20.77 -12.27 10.51
N ARG A 191 -21.00 -13.52 10.86
CA ARG A 191 -22.31 -14.17 10.70
C ARG A 191 -23.42 -13.46 11.48
N LEU A 192 -23.13 -13.03 12.70
CA LEU A 192 -24.10 -12.37 13.57
C LEU A 192 -24.44 -10.96 13.12
N GLN A 193 -23.53 -10.23 12.48
CA GLN A 193 -23.81 -8.87 12.02
C GLN A 193 -25.07 -8.76 11.15
N THR A 194 -25.34 -9.79 10.34
CA THR A 194 -26.57 -9.86 9.52
C THR A 194 -27.70 -10.60 10.24
N ALA A 195 -27.37 -11.69 10.96
CA ALA A 195 -28.40 -12.59 11.54
C ALA A 195 -28.98 -12.05 12.87
N ASP A 196 -28.17 -11.40 13.70
CA ASP A 196 -28.54 -10.85 15.00
C ASP A 196 -27.56 -9.70 15.40
N PRO A 197 -27.76 -8.48 14.86
CA PRO A 197 -26.85 -7.36 15.09
C PRO A 197 -26.63 -7.00 16.56
N GLU A 198 -27.67 -7.16 17.41
CA GLU A 198 -27.55 -6.87 18.85
C GLU A 198 -26.62 -7.88 19.54
N LYS A 199 -26.69 -9.15 19.13
CA LYS A 199 -25.78 -10.18 19.63
C LYS A 199 -24.35 -9.97 19.12
N ALA A 200 -24.18 -9.56 17.84
CA ALA A 200 -22.87 -9.19 17.31
C ALA A 200 -22.24 -8.06 18.13
N LYS A 201 -22.99 -6.98 18.38
CA LYS A 201 -22.55 -5.86 19.21
C LYS A 201 -22.15 -6.28 20.62
N SER A 202 -22.95 -7.17 21.24
CA SER A 202 -22.64 -7.69 22.58
C SER A 202 -21.37 -8.55 22.58
N MET A 203 -21.19 -9.37 21.55
CA MET A 203 -20.00 -10.22 21.38
C MET A 203 -18.72 -9.37 21.18
N LEU A 204 -18.80 -8.32 20.37
CA LEU A 204 -17.69 -7.39 20.19
C LEU A 204 -17.34 -6.69 21.52
N ALA A 205 -18.34 -6.20 22.25
CA ALA A 205 -18.13 -5.55 23.54
C ALA A 205 -17.49 -6.49 24.57
N GLU A 206 -17.91 -7.77 24.61
CA GLU A 206 -17.30 -8.80 25.45
C GLU A 206 -15.84 -9.04 25.06
N PHE A 207 -15.57 -9.20 23.76
CA PHE A 207 -14.22 -9.40 23.23
C PHE A 207 -13.31 -8.22 23.55
N MET A 208 -13.75 -6.98 23.35
CA MET A 208 -13.02 -5.77 23.66
C MET A 208 -12.85 -5.50 25.15
N SER A 209 -13.56 -6.21 26.02
CA SER A 209 -13.40 -6.16 27.49
C SER A 209 -12.53 -7.27 28.05
N ASP A 210 -12.11 -8.24 27.24
CA ASP A 210 -11.22 -9.31 27.66
C ASP A 210 -9.84 -8.75 28.02
N GLU A 211 -9.35 -9.03 29.24
CA GLU A 211 -8.10 -8.49 29.75
C GLU A 211 -6.89 -8.82 28.86
N SER A 212 -6.88 -9.99 28.23
CA SER A 212 -5.80 -10.42 27.35
C SER A 212 -5.83 -9.66 26.01
N VAL A 213 -7.00 -9.40 25.49
CA VAL A 213 -7.22 -8.58 24.28
C VAL A 213 -6.80 -7.13 24.55
N VAL A 214 -7.31 -6.53 25.62
CA VAL A 214 -6.95 -5.16 26.03
C VAL A 214 -5.44 -5.03 26.26
N ALA A 215 -4.81 -6.00 26.94
CA ALA A 215 -3.37 -6.00 27.13
C ALA A 215 -2.58 -6.20 25.84
N GLY A 216 -3.14 -6.91 24.86
CA GLY A 216 -2.57 -7.05 23.51
C GLY A 216 -2.63 -5.76 22.71
N LEU A 217 -3.83 -5.19 22.62
CA LEU A 217 -4.09 -3.92 21.91
C LEU A 217 -3.37 -2.72 22.54
N GLY A 218 -3.13 -2.75 23.86
CA GLY A 218 -2.41 -1.70 24.58
C GLY A 218 -0.89 -1.73 24.41
N LYS A 219 -0.32 -2.72 23.68
CA LYS A 219 1.11 -2.75 23.41
C LYS A 219 1.43 -1.86 22.21
N PRO A 220 2.51 -1.03 22.32
CA PRO A 220 3.01 -0.33 21.13
C PRO A 220 3.38 -1.32 20.02
N VAL A 221 3.11 -0.95 18.80
CA VAL A 221 3.59 -1.67 17.62
C VAL A 221 5.05 -1.32 17.40
N ASP A 222 5.89 -2.32 17.29
CA ASP A 222 7.31 -2.17 16.99
C ASP A 222 7.61 -2.43 15.51
N PHE A 223 8.72 -1.91 15.05
CA PHE A 223 9.28 -2.17 13.72
C PHE A 223 10.62 -2.86 13.87
N SER A 224 10.90 -3.85 13.01
CA SER A 224 12.18 -4.55 13.03
C SER A 224 13.34 -3.62 12.66
N ASP A 225 14.53 -3.89 13.21
CA ASP A 225 15.75 -3.14 12.86
C ASP A 225 16.04 -3.21 11.36
N GLU A 226 15.70 -4.32 10.73
CA GLU A 226 15.84 -4.51 9.28
C GLU A 226 14.93 -3.57 8.50
N GLN A 227 13.68 -3.41 8.92
CA GLN A 227 12.75 -2.48 8.29
C GLN A 227 13.19 -1.02 8.46
N ILE A 228 13.67 -0.65 9.65
CA ILE A 228 14.21 0.69 9.92
C ILE A 228 15.44 0.97 9.06
N ALA A 229 16.36 0.00 8.93
CA ALA A 229 17.53 0.15 8.08
C ALA A 229 17.16 0.30 6.60
N TRP A 230 16.18 -0.49 6.12
CA TRP A 230 15.64 -0.39 4.77
C TRP A 230 14.99 0.98 4.53
N LEU A 231 14.19 1.48 5.46
CA LEU A 231 13.57 2.80 5.35
C LEU A 231 14.63 3.89 5.27
N LYS A 232 15.65 3.84 6.12
CA LYS A 232 16.78 4.78 6.09
C LYS A 232 17.46 4.80 4.73
N ASP A 233 17.75 3.64 4.14
CA ASP A 233 18.36 3.51 2.82
C ASP A 233 17.44 4.10 1.74
N THR A 234 16.14 3.78 1.78
CA THR A 234 15.12 4.32 0.88
C THR A 234 15.07 5.85 0.93
N LEU A 235 14.99 6.43 2.13
CA LEU A 235 14.95 7.88 2.30
C LEU A 235 16.25 8.55 1.81
N THR A 236 17.39 7.89 1.97
CA THR A 236 18.69 8.36 1.51
C THR A 236 18.80 8.38 -0.01
N LYS A 237 18.20 7.41 -0.69
CA LYS A 237 18.12 7.34 -2.16
C LYS A 237 17.19 8.42 -2.77
N HIS A 238 16.25 8.94 -1.99
CA HIS A 238 15.25 9.91 -2.45
C HIS A 238 15.27 11.19 -1.60
N PRO A 239 16.38 11.98 -1.58
CA PRO A 239 16.50 13.15 -0.72
C PRO A 239 15.65 14.34 -1.16
N ASP A 240 15.38 14.47 -2.47
CA ASP A 240 14.84 15.68 -3.09
C ASP A 240 13.37 15.60 -3.47
N VAL A 241 12.65 14.52 -3.05
CA VAL A 241 11.22 14.42 -3.32
C VAL A 241 10.44 15.54 -2.63
N ARG A 242 9.39 16.03 -3.30
CA ARG A 242 8.56 17.14 -2.78
C ARG A 242 7.74 16.77 -1.56
N TRP A 243 7.36 15.46 -1.42
CA TRP A 243 6.57 14.91 -0.33
C TRP A 243 6.85 13.42 -0.13
N THR A 244 6.64 12.91 1.07
CA THR A 244 6.70 11.48 1.38
C THR A 244 5.40 11.08 2.05
N PHE A 245 4.64 10.16 1.45
CA PHE A 245 3.51 9.51 2.08
C PHE A 245 3.93 8.17 2.65
N LEU A 246 3.58 7.91 3.92
CA LEU A 246 3.86 6.64 4.58
C LEU A 246 2.53 5.94 4.89
N PHE A 247 2.39 4.72 4.40
CA PHE A 247 1.23 3.86 4.58
C PHE A 247 1.62 2.70 5.48
N LEU A 248 0.78 2.38 6.42
CA LEU A 248 0.90 1.25 7.32
C LEU A 248 -0.50 0.88 7.79
N HIS A 249 -0.66 -0.28 8.43
CA HIS A 249 -1.99 -0.67 8.87
C HIS A 249 -2.34 -0.07 10.23
N ASP A 250 -1.50 -0.25 11.24
CA ASP A 250 -1.76 0.28 12.59
C ASP A 250 -1.45 1.78 12.71
N PRO A 251 -2.31 2.60 13.34
CA PRO A 251 -2.06 4.01 13.63
C PRO A 251 -1.08 4.15 14.83
N VAL A 252 0.19 3.84 14.59
CA VAL A 252 1.25 3.71 15.59
C VAL A 252 1.57 5.00 16.37
N TRP A 253 1.11 6.14 15.88
CA TRP A 253 1.25 7.44 16.56
C TRP A 253 0.35 7.58 17.79
N GLU A 254 -0.70 6.78 17.94
CA GLU A 254 -1.55 6.79 19.12
C GLU A 254 -0.85 6.19 20.34
N ASN A 255 0.03 5.20 20.13
CA ASN A 255 0.83 4.57 21.17
C ASN A 255 2.26 4.32 20.67
N PRO A 256 3.11 5.38 20.54
CA PRO A 256 4.38 5.30 19.83
C PRO A 256 5.44 4.49 20.59
N SER A 257 5.97 3.46 19.91
CA SER A 257 7.13 2.68 20.37
C SER A 257 8.45 3.45 20.17
N GLU A 258 9.55 2.93 20.71
CA GLU A 258 10.89 3.50 20.48
C GLU A 258 11.33 3.32 19.01
N SER A 259 10.93 2.22 18.36
CA SER A 259 11.19 1.99 16.94
C SER A 259 10.43 3.00 16.05
N PHE A 260 9.18 3.33 16.39
CA PHE A 260 8.44 4.37 15.67
C PHE A 260 9.06 5.77 15.88
N LYS A 261 9.50 6.11 17.08
CA LYS A 261 10.25 7.36 17.33
C LYS A 261 11.52 7.44 16.48
N THR A 262 12.20 6.30 16.28
CA THR A 262 13.35 6.22 15.36
C THR A 262 12.95 6.52 13.92
N ILE A 263 11.81 6.02 13.45
CA ILE A 263 11.26 6.33 12.13
C ILE A 263 10.98 7.84 12.01
N GLN A 264 10.36 8.45 13.03
CA GLN A 264 10.10 9.90 13.04
C GLN A 264 11.41 10.72 12.97
N GLU A 265 12.48 10.27 13.66
CA GLU A 265 13.80 10.91 13.57
C GLU A 265 14.39 10.82 12.14
N LEU A 266 14.23 9.70 11.44
CA LEU A 266 14.69 9.54 10.04
C LEU A 266 13.96 10.49 9.08
N LEU A 267 12.73 10.89 9.41
CA LEU A 267 11.88 11.77 8.60
C LEU A 267 12.11 13.26 8.88
N LYS A 268 12.91 13.61 9.88
CA LYS A 268 13.17 15.02 10.25
C LYS A 268 13.67 15.83 9.05
N GLY A 269 13.04 16.99 8.86
CA GLY A 269 13.35 17.91 7.77
C GLY A 269 12.69 17.59 6.45
N ARG A 270 11.92 16.50 6.36
CA ARG A 270 11.08 16.17 5.20
C ARG A 270 9.66 16.68 5.39
N LYS A 271 8.95 16.83 4.28
CA LYS A 271 7.49 16.97 4.28
C LYS A 271 6.89 15.57 4.13
N TYR A 272 6.06 15.15 5.08
CA TYR A 272 5.48 13.83 5.05
C TYR A 272 4.12 13.76 5.73
N THR A 273 3.37 12.71 5.43
CA THR A 273 2.06 12.39 5.99
C THR A 273 2.02 10.88 6.28
N PHE A 274 1.48 10.48 7.43
CA PHE A 274 1.15 9.09 7.73
C PHE A 274 -0.31 8.80 7.45
N LEU A 275 -0.59 7.60 6.90
CA LEU A 275 -1.94 7.10 6.67
C LEU A 275 -2.02 5.66 7.18
N ALA A 276 -3.04 5.36 7.97
CA ALA A 276 -3.27 4.04 8.55
C ALA A 276 -4.76 3.65 8.51
N GLY A 277 -5.08 2.41 8.85
CA GLY A 277 -6.41 1.83 8.99
C GLY A 277 -6.67 1.26 10.38
N HIS A 278 -7.05 -0.03 10.45
CA HIS A 278 -7.15 -0.85 11.66
C HIS A 278 -8.28 -0.49 12.63
N LEU A 279 -8.48 0.80 12.91
CA LEU A 279 -9.43 1.25 13.93
C LEU A 279 -10.86 1.38 13.42
N HIS A 280 -11.09 1.22 12.10
CA HIS A 280 -12.38 1.28 11.46
C HIS A 280 -13.19 2.56 11.77
N TYR A 281 -12.50 3.69 11.89
CA TYR A 281 -13.10 5.02 11.94
C TYR A 281 -12.15 6.04 11.30
N TYR A 282 -12.70 7.14 10.86
CA TYR A 282 -11.89 8.24 10.33
C TYR A 282 -11.43 9.15 11.47
N ASP A 283 -10.13 9.43 11.51
CA ASP A 283 -9.55 10.45 12.38
C ASP A 283 -8.44 11.23 11.68
N TYR A 284 -8.22 12.45 12.14
CA TYR A 284 -7.20 13.34 11.62
C TYR A 284 -6.50 14.05 12.76
N ASP A 285 -5.22 13.81 12.89
CA ASP A 285 -4.34 14.46 13.85
C ASP A 285 -3.25 15.26 13.16
N ASN A 286 -2.98 16.46 13.70
CA ASN A 286 -1.79 17.22 13.34
C ASN A 286 -0.85 17.26 14.54
N ILE A 287 0.15 16.38 14.53
CA ILE A 287 1.14 16.25 15.60
C ILE A 287 2.43 16.94 15.17
N ASP A 288 2.79 18.01 15.84
CA ASP A 288 4.00 18.82 15.57
C ASP A 288 4.13 19.30 14.09
N GLY A 289 2.99 19.57 13.44
CA GLY A 289 2.94 20.01 12.06
C GLY A 289 2.95 18.89 11.02
N VAL A 290 2.88 17.63 11.45
CA VAL A 290 2.78 16.45 10.60
C VAL A 290 1.36 15.91 10.63
N GLU A 291 0.80 15.62 9.48
CA GLU A 291 -0.52 15.04 9.32
C GLU A 291 -0.47 13.52 9.54
N HIS A 292 -1.38 13.03 10.38
CA HIS A 292 -1.62 11.62 10.66
C HIS A 292 -3.09 11.35 10.40
N ILE A 293 -3.39 10.41 9.53
CA ILE A 293 -4.75 10.14 9.05
C ILE A 293 -5.07 8.66 9.27
N THR A 294 -6.06 8.41 10.12
CA THR A 294 -6.67 7.08 10.26
C THR A 294 -7.84 7.01 9.28
N MET A 295 -7.84 6.02 8.41
CA MET A 295 -8.86 5.84 7.39
C MET A 295 -10.09 5.14 7.96
N GLY A 296 -11.28 5.63 7.62
CA GLY A 296 -12.52 4.90 7.83
C GLY A 296 -12.59 3.66 6.93
N PRO A 297 -13.42 2.65 7.28
CA PRO A 297 -13.48 1.38 6.57
C PRO A 297 -14.12 1.52 5.17
N ALA A 298 -13.70 0.66 4.24
CA ALA A 298 -14.26 0.52 2.89
C ALA A 298 -15.05 -0.80 2.73
N GLY A 299 -15.73 -1.22 3.75
CA GLY A 299 -16.51 -2.46 3.82
C GLY A 299 -16.52 -3.09 5.21
N ALA A 300 -15.51 -2.80 6.03
CA ALA A 300 -15.42 -3.28 7.40
C ALA A 300 -16.51 -2.67 8.32
N SER A 301 -16.73 -3.28 9.47
CA SER A 301 -17.63 -2.74 10.50
C SER A 301 -17.07 -1.46 11.10
N PHE A 302 -17.93 -0.52 11.45
CA PHE A 302 -17.53 0.70 12.17
C PHE A 302 -17.31 0.42 13.66
N HIS A 303 -16.22 0.95 14.20
CA HIS A 303 -15.91 0.85 15.63
C HIS A 303 -16.21 2.15 16.41
N ALA A 304 -16.49 3.25 15.74
CA ALA A 304 -16.89 4.51 16.37
C ALA A 304 -18.02 5.18 15.60
N GLU A 305 -18.82 6.00 16.32
CA GLU A 305 -19.86 6.85 15.74
C GLU A 305 -19.36 8.30 15.75
N GLY A 306 -19.59 9.05 14.66
CA GLY A 306 -19.22 10.45 14.62
C GLY A 306 -19.18 11.04 13.22
N PRO A 307 -18.91 12.34 13.09
CA PRO A 307 -18.72 12.99 11.80
C PRO A 307 -17.54 12.36 11.05
N GLY A 308 -17.74 12.02 9.78
CA GLY A 308 -16.72 11.35 8.95
C GLY A 308 -16.77 9.82 8.98
N ASN A 309 -17.48 9.22 9.93
CA ASN A 309 -17.80 7.80 9.94
C ASN A 309 -19.10 7.60 9.19
N VAL A 310 -19.07 7.60 7.89
CA VAL A 310 -20.22 7.36 7.02
C VAL A 310 -20.04 6.02 6.33
N ASP A 311 -21.13 5.28 6.34
CA ASP A 311 -21.26 4.06 5.56
C ASP A 311 -21.26 4.47 4.08
N HIS A 312 -20.15 4.22 3.40
CA HIS A 312 -19.97 4.56 1.98
C HIS A 312 -19.80 3.31 1.16
#